data_e26c2a63ce6c9c3d3883f47506202128
#
_entry.id   e26c2a63ce6c9c3d3883f47506202128
#
_cell.length_a   1.000
_cell.length_b   1.000
_cell.length_c   1.000
_cell.angle_alpha   90.00
_cell.angle_beta   90.00
_cell.angle_gamma   90.00
#
_symmetry.space_group_name_H-M   'P 1'
#
loop_
_entity.id
_entity.type
_entity.pdbx_description
1 polymer ?
#
loop_
_entity_poly.entity_id
_entity_poly.type
_entity_poly.pdbx_seq_one_letter_code
_entity_poly.pdbx_strand_id
1 'polypeptide(L)'
;MSDTPNYITPAGWRSLKDELYQLVNKERPEIVQIVNWAASNGDRSENGDYLYGKRRMREIDRRIRFLTKRLEAAQVVDPETREATDQIFFGATVTLLRRNGSEQTVKIVGIDEIDTAQNKISWISPLARCLIKAREGDEVSLNTPEGREDIEILEVAYVRID
;
A
#
# COMPACT_ATOMS: atom_id res chain seq x y z
N MET A 1 -6.45 11.83 15.97
CA MET A 1 -6.76 10.44 15.72
C MET A 1 -7.61 10.33 14.47
N SER A 2 -7.23 9.51 13.55
CA SER A 2 -7.98 9.37 12.30
C SER A 2 -9.06 8.32 12.45
N ASP A 3 -10.31 8.67 12.09
CA ASP A 3 -11.41 7.74 12.05
C ASP A 3 -11.49 7.00 10.70
N THR A 4 -10.51 7.24 9.81
CA THR A 4 -10.45 6.61 8.50
C THR A 4 -10.17 5.12 8.66
N PRO A 5 -11.03 4.23 8.14
CA PRO A 5 -10.76 2.79 8.18
C PRO A 5 -9.47 2.45 7.44
N ASN A 6 -8.80 1.40 7.87
CA ASN A 6 -7.61 0.90 7.19
C ASN A 6 -7.98 -0.29 6.30
N TYR A 7 -8.63 0.00 5.18
CA TYR A 7 -8.97 -1.04 4.20
C TYR A 7 -7.72 -1.53 3.48
N ILE A 8 -7.66 -2.83 3.24
CA ILE A 8 -6.55 -3.47 2.55
C ILE A 8 -7.07 -4.68 1.78
N THR A 9 -6.48 -4.97 0.63
CA THR A 9 -6.80 -6.18 -0.12
C THR A 9 -6.14 -7.41 0.53
N PRO A 10 -6.61 -8.63 0.24
CA PRO A 10 -5.94 -9.84 0.74
C PRO A 10 -4.48 -9.92 0.37
N ALA A 11 -4.10 -9.54 -0.85
CA ALA A 11 -2.71 -9.56 -1.30
C ALA A 11 -1.86 -8.55 -0.52
N GLY A 12 -2.38 -7.35 -0.27
CA GLY A 12 -1.70 -6.33 0.52
C GLY A 12 -1.48 -6.79 1.96
N TRP A 13 -2.49 -7.40 2.56
CA TRP A 13 -2.39 -7.93 3.91
C TRP A 13 -1.31 -9.02 3.99
N ARG A 14 -1.30 -9.95 3.03
CA ARG A 14 -0.27 -11.00 2.97
C ARG A 14 1.13 -10.41 2.81
N SER A 15 1.26 -9.38 1.96
CA SER A 15 2.54 -8.71 1.72
C SER A 15 3.11 -8.10 3.00
N LEU A 16 2.28 -7.39 3.78
CA LEU A 16 2.70 -6.81 5.05
C LEU A 16 3.06 -7.91 6.06
N LYS A 17 2.28 -8.97 6.10
CA LYS A 17 2.52 -10.10 7.00
C LYS A 17 3.82 -10.82 6.67
N ASP A 18 4.09 -11.03 5.38
CA ASP A 18 5.31 -11.67 4.92
C ASP A 18 6.54 -10.80 5.23
N GLU A 19 6.45 -9.50 5.04
CA GLU A 19 7.53 -8.58 5.40
C GLU A 19 7.80 -8.65 6.91
N LEU A 20 6.76 -8.63 7.73
CA LEU A 20 6.90 -8.75 9.18
C LEU A 20 7.60 -10.05 9.56
N TYR A 21 7.20 -11.15 8.95
CA TYR A 21 7.82 -12.46 9.19
C TYR A 21 9.31 -12.43 8.86
N GLN A 22 9.70 -11.87 7.70
CA GLN A 22 11.09 -11.78 7.29
C GLN A 22 11.91 -10.94 8.26
N LEU A 23 11.36 -9.82 8.71
CA LEU A 23 12.07 -8.94 9.64
C LEU A 23 12.29 -9.62 11.00
N VAL A 24 11.25 -10.27 11.54
CA VAL A 24 11.32 -10.89 12.87
C VAL A 24 12.16 -12.16 12.86
N ASN A 25 12.03 -12.99 11.83
CA ASN A 25 12.58 -14.35 11.85
C ASN A 25 13.88 -14.50 11.06
N LYS A 26 14.22 -13.55 10.19
CA LYS A 26 15.44 -13.63 9.39
C LYS A 26 16.36 -12.42 9.58
N GLU A 27 15.91 -11.22 9.23
CA GLU A 27 16.78 -10.05 9.25
C GLU A 27 17.23 -9.67 10.66
N ARG A 28 16.30 -9.63 11.62
CA ARG A 28 16.65 -9.25 12.98
C ARG A 28 17.64 -10.21 13.63
N PRO A 29 17.45 -11.54 13.57
CA PRO A 29 18.46 -12.49 14.12
C PRO A 29 19.82 -12.32 13.46
N GLU A 30 19.88 -12.11 12.16
CA GLU A 30 21.17 -11.91 11.45
C GLU A 30 21.89 -10.65 11.94
N ILE A 31 21.17 -9.55 12.09
CA ILE A 31 21.75 -8.29 12.58
C ILE A 31 22.19 -8.40 14.04
N VAL A 32 21.44 -9.13 14.87
CA VAL A 32 21.81 -9.40 16.26
C VAL A 32 23.16 -10.13 16.30
N GLN A 33 23.36 -11.13 15.45
CA GLN A 33 24.62 -11.85 15.36
C GLN A 33 25.77 -10.96 14.93
N ILE A 34 25.55 -10.10 13.95
CA ILE A 34 26.56 -9.14 13.47
C ILE A 34 26.95 -8.16 14.58
N VAL A 35 25.97 -7.62 15.31
CA VAL A 35 26.20 -6.71 16.41
C VAL A 35 27.01 -7.39 17.52
N ASN A 36 26.64 -8.62 17.88
CA ASN A 36 27.34 -9.38 18.93
C ASN A 36 28.78 -9.69 18.51
N TRP A 37 28.98 -10.10 17.27
CA TRP A 37 30.34 -10.36 16.73
C TRP A 37 31.17 -9.07 16.76
N ALA A 38 30.63 -7.97 16.22
CA ALA A 38 31.34 -6.69 16.17
C ALA A 38 31.66 -6.16 17.56
N ALA A 39 30.74 -6.32 18.51
CA ALA A 39 30.94 -5.87 19.90
C ALA A 39 32.11 -6.60 20.58
N SER A 40 32.40 -7.84 20.17
CA SER A 40 33.52 -8.61 20.72
C SER A 40 34.88 -8.21 20.17
N ASN A 41 34.94 -7.38 19.11
CA ASN A 41 36.15 -7.05 18.36
C ASN A 41 36.81 -5.73 18.79
N GLY A 42 36.48 -5.19 19.97
CA GLY A 42 37.17 -4.03 20.51
C GLY A 42 36.27 -2.83 20.80
N ASP A 43 36.77 -1.61 20.55
CA ASP A 43 36.09 -0.37 20.89
C ASP A 43 34.82 -0.18 20.05
N ARG A 44 33.66 -0.18 20.71
CA ARG A 44 32.37 -0.03 20.09
C ARG A 44 32.15 1.33 19.45
N SER A 45 32.77 2.39 19.99
CA SER A 45 32.59 3.75 19.49
C SER A 45 33.26 3.98 18.12
N GLU A 46 34.29 3.20 17.79
CA GLU A 46 35.02 3.29 16.53
C GLU A 46 34.75 2.10 15.58
N ASN A 47 33.92 1.15 16.01
CA ASN A 47 33.66 -0.05 15.26
C ASN A 47 32.51 0.20 14.28
N GLY A 48 32.84 0.36 12.99
CA GLY A 48 31.87 0.65 11.94
C GLY A 48 30.81 -0.43 11.79
N ASP A 49 31.19 -1.70 11.91
CA ASP A 49 30.24 -2.81 11.83
C ASP A 49 29.25 -2.80 13.00
N TYR A 50 29.73 -2.49 14.21
CA TYR A 50 28.87 -2.37 15.38
C TYR A 50 27.88 -1.22 15.23
N LEU A 51 28.37 -0.03 14.81
CA LEU A 51 27.52 1.15 14.62
C LEU A 51 26.49 0.94 13.52
N TYR A 52 26.88 0.32 12.41
CA TYR A 52 25.97 -0.02 11.31
C TYR A 52 24.90 -1.00 11.79
N GLY A 53 25.30 -2.05 12.46
CA GLY A 53 24.37 -3.07 12.96
C GLY A 53 23.36 -2.50 13.96
N LYS A 54 23.80 -1.65 14.88
CA LYS A 54 22.90 -0.99 15.84
C LYS A 54 21.91 -0.08 15.15
N ARG A 55 22.33 0.66 14.12
CA ARG A 55 21.44 1.52 13.34
C ARG A 55 20.40 0.67 12.61
N ARG A 56 20.85 -0.39 11.93
CA ARG A 56 19.96 -1.28 11.18
C ARG A 56 18.95 -1.95 12.11
N MET A 57 19.39 -2.36 13.30
CA MET A 57 18.48 -2.97 14.29
C MET A 57 17.37 -2.00 14.70
N ARG A 58 17.71 -0.72 14.91
CA ARG A 58 16.69 0.29 15.23
C ARG A 58 15.70 0.49 14.08
N GLU A 59 16.17 0.48 12.84
CA GLU A 59 15.30 0.58 11.66
C GLU A 59 14.35 -0.62 11.57
N ILE A 60 14.88 -1.82 11.76
CA ILE A 60 14.09 -3.06 11.77
C ILE A 60 13.03 -3.00 12.86
N ASP A 61 13.39 -2.62 14.07
CA ASP A 61 12.44 -2.56 15.18
C ASP A 61 11.34 -1.52 14.95
N ARG A 62 11.67 -0.37 14.35
CA ARG A 62 10.66 0.63 13.97
C ARG A 62 9.71 0.07 12.91
N ARG A 63 10.25 -0.62 11.91
CA ARG A 63 9.43 -1.20 10.84
C ARG A 63 8.53 -2.31 11.39
N ILE A 64 9.03 -3.14 12.30
CA ILE A 64 8.23 -4.18 12.96
C ILE A 64 7.06 -3.54 13.71
N ARG A 65 7.28 -2.48 14.47
CA ARG A 65 6.21 -1.79 15.19
C ARG A 65 5.18 -1.21 14.24
N PHE A 66 5.64 -0.58 13.15
CA PHE A 66 4.75 -0.03 12.13
C PHE A 66 3.87 -1.11 11.51
N LEU A 67 4.49 -2.20 11.03
CA LEU A 67 3.77 -3.31 10.39
C LEU A 67 2.77 -3.96 11.35
N THR A 68 3.16 -4.16 12.60
CA THR A 68 2.28 -4.75 13.62
C THR A 68 1.03 -3.90 13.81
N LYS A 69 1.19 -2.59 13.95
CA LYS A 69 0.05 -1.68 14.11
C LYS A 69 -0.83 -1.65 12.88
N ARG A 70 -0.24 -1.64 11.68
CA ARG A 70 -1.00 -1.62 10.43
C ARG A 70 -1.82 -2.90 10.28
N LEU A 71 -1.24 -4.06 10.60
CA LEU A 71 -1.92 -5.35 10.54
C LEU A 71 -3.05 -5.45 11.56
N GLU A 72 -2.85 -4.95 12.78
CA GLU A 72 -3.88 -4.95 13.82
C GLU A 72 -5.09 -4.10 13.43
N ALA A 73 -4.85 -2.97 12.78
CA ALA A 73 -5.91 -2.05 12.36
C ALA A 73 -6.55 -2.44 11.02
N ALA A 74 -5.97 -3.38 10.29
CA ALA A 74 -6.38 -3.70 8.94
C ALA A 74 -7.78 -4.31 8.87
N GLN A 75 -8.56 -3.84 7.89
CA GLN A 75 -9.85 -4.43 7.52
C GLN A 75 -9.69 -4.98 6.10
N VAL A 76 -9.60 -6.29 5.98
CA VAL A 76 -9.39 -6.95 4.69
C VAL A 76 -10.69 -6.94 3.89
N VAL A 77 -10.62 -6.38 2.69
CA VAL A 77 -11.75 -6.35 1.76
C VAL A 77 -11.32 -7.05 0.48
N ASP A 78 -11.97 -8.18 0.19
CA ASP A 78 -11.64 -9.01 -0.98
C ASP A 78 -12.50 -8.57 -2.16
N PRO A 79 -11.88 -8.04 -3.25
CA PRO A 79 -12.64 -7.64 -4.43
C PRO A 79 -13.46 -8.77 -5.03
N GLU A 80 -12.96 -10.01 -4.97
CA GLU A 80 -13.61 -11.16 -5.59
C GLU A 80 -14.90 -11.57 -4.89
N THR A 81 -15.09 -11.20 -3.62
CA THR A 81 -16.29 -11.56 -2.86
C THR A 81 -17.39 -10.53 -2.94
N ARG A 82 -17.13 -9.38 -3.59
CA ARG A 82 -18.17 -8.36 -3.73
C ARG A 82 -19.23 -8.80 -4.73
N GLU A 83 -20.50 -8.54 -4.41
CA GLU A 83 -21.60 -8.77 -5.33
C GLU A 83 -21.41 -7.96 -6.61
N ALA A 84 -21.86 -8.51 -7.74
CA ALA A 84 -21.74 -7.85 -9.04
C ALA A 84 -22.40 -6.47 -8.99
N THR A 85 -21.65 -5.44 -9.36
CA THR A 85 -22.14 -4.07 -9.44
C THR A 85 -21.28 -3.28 -10.42
N ASP A 86 -21.90 -2.29 -11.05
CA ASP A 86 -21.19 -1.33 -11.91
C ASP A 86 -20.76 -0.09 -11.13
N GLN A 87 -21.01 -0.05 -9.82
CA GLN A 87 -20.67 1.05 -8.93
C GLN A 87 -19.29 0.87 -8.32
N ILE A 88 -18.56 1.96 -8.20
CA ILE A 88 -17.17 1.95 -7.73
C ILE A 88 -17.11 2.09 -6.22
N PHE A 89 -16.43 1.13 -5.58
CA PHE A 89 -16.07 1.13 -4.16
C PHE A 89 -14.62 0.69 -4.01
N PHE A 90 -14.15 0.56 -2.77
CA PHE A 90 -12.83 -0.01 -2.50
C PHE A 90 -12.68 -1.38 -3.18
N GLY A 91 -11.52 -1.62 -3.76
CA GLY A 91 -11.21 -2.89 -4.43
C GLY A 91 -11.60 -2.93 -5.90
N ALA A 92 -12.24 -1.88 -6.42
CA ALA A 92 -12.62 -1.84 -7.84
C ALA A 92 -11.40 -1.69 -8.74
N THR A 93 -11.46 -2.39 -9.87
CA THR A 93 -10.56 -2.17 -11.02
C THR A 93 -11.36 -1.39 -12.05
N VAL A 94 -10.94 -0.15 -12.32
CA VAL A 94 -11.72 0.81 -13.11
C VAL A 94 -10.94 1.22 -14.35
N THR A 95 -11.57 1.08 -15.51
CA THR A 95 -11.02 1.56 -16.76
C THR A 95 -11.60 2.94 -17.07
N LEU A 96 -10.72 3.91 -17.29
CA LEU A 96 -11.05 5.31 -17.46
C LEU A 96 -10.65 5.79 -18.85
N LEU A 97 -11.43 6.72 -19.38
CA LEU A 97 -11.04 7.50 -20.55
C LEU A 97 -10.63 8.90 -20.07
N ARG A 98 -9.36 9.22 -20.24
CA ARG A 98 -8.79 10.51 -19.83
C ARG A 98 -9.06 11.57 -20.90
N ARG A 99 -8.93 12.83 -20.50
CA ARG A 99 -9.18 13.99 -21.38
C ARG A 99 -8.37 13.97 -22.67
N ASN A 100 -7.14 13.43 -22.61
CA ASN A 100 -6.25 13.33 -23.78
C ASN A 100 -6.60 12.18 -24.72
N GLY A 101 -7.70 11.46 -24.47
CA GLY A 101 -8.11 10.31 -25.25
C GLY A 101 -7.45 8.98 -24.87
N SER A 102 -6.55 8.98 -23.89
CA SER A 102 -5.90 7.74 -23.44
C SER A 102 -6.81 6.98 -22.47
N GLU A 103 -6.75 5.66 -22.53
CA GLU A 103 -7.38 4.79 -21.54
C GLU A 103 -6.38 4.46 -20.44
N GLN A 104 -6.86 4.41 -19.22
CA GLN A 104 -6.07 4.03 -18.05
C GLN A 104 -6.91 3.09 -17.19
N THR A 105 -6.31 2.00 -16.74
CA THR A 105 -6.95 1.10 -15.77
C THR A 105 -6.29 1.30 -14.41
N VAL A 106 -7.09 1.66 -13.41
CA VAL A 106 -6.61 1.86 -12.04
C VAL A 106 -7.25 0.84 -11.10
N LYS A 107 -6.51 0.46 -10.07
CA LYS A 107 -6.96 -0.44 -9.02
C LYS A 107 -7.02 0.33 -7.72
N ILE A 108 -8.19 0.36 -7.07
CA ILE A 108 -8.41 1.12 -5.85
C ILE A 108 -8.08 0.23 -4.66
N VAL A 109 -6.97 0.54 -3.99
CA VAL A 109 -6.39 -0.28 -2.93
C VAL A 109 -6.17 0.52 -1.65
N GLY A 110 -5.62 -0.12 -0.63
CA GLY A 110 -5.31 0.52 0.65
C GLY A 110 -4.06 1.41 0.57
N ILE A 111 -3.90 2.26 1.59
CA ILE A 111 -2.79 3.22 1.64
C ILE A 111 -1.42 2.54 1.73
N ASP A 112 -1.36 1.30 2.19
CA ASP A 112 -0.12 0.53 2.30
C ASP A 112 0.18 -0.29 1.04
N GLU A 113 -0.64 -0.16 -0.01
CA GLU A 113 -0.56 -0.99 -1.23
C GLU A 113 -0.28 -0.17 -2.48
N ILE A 114 -0.03 1.12 -2.35
CA ILE A 114 0.13 2.02 -3.49
C ILE A 114 1.32 1.57 -4.34
N ASP A 115 1.10 1.44 -5.65
CA ASP A 115 2.14 1.08 -6.62
C ASP A 115 1.78 1.72 -7.96
N THR A 116 2.41 2.83 -8.26
CA THR A 116 2.14 3.59 -9.49
C THR A 116 2.50 2.80 -10.75
N ALA A 117 3.52 1.95 -10.67
CA ALA A 117 3.93 1.11 -11.81
C ALA A 117 2.84 0.09 -12.18
N GLN A 118 2.03 -0.34 -11.21
CA GLN A 118 0.93 -1.27 -11.44
C GLN A 118 -0.44 -0.59 -11.42
N ASN A 119 -0.47 0.73 -11.47
CA ASN A 119 -1.71 1.53 -11.41
C ASN A 119 -2.56 1.27 -10.16
N LYS A 120 -1.91 0.95 -9.05
CA LYS A 120 -2.59 0.80 -7.75
C LYS A 120 -2.61 2.14 -7.05
N ILE A 121 -3.81 2.69 -6.87
CA ILE A 121 -4.00 3.99 -6.22
C ILE A 121 -4.70 3.81 -4.87
N SER A 122 -4.39 4.70 -3.93
CA SER A 122 -5.05 4.69 -2.64
C SER A 122 -6.52 5.09 -2.79
N TRP A 123 -7.40 4.40 -2.05
CA TRP A 123 -8.83 4.72 -2.04
C TRP A 123 -9.12 6.13 -1.49
N ILE A 124 -8.17 6.74 -0.79
CA ILE A 124 -8.30 8.13 -0.30
C ILE A 124 -7.58 9.14 -1.19
N SER A 125 -6.96 8.70 -2.30
CA SER A 125 -6.33 9.61 -3.26
C SER A 125 -7.36 10.49 -3.96
N PRO A 126 -6.96 11.67 -4.48
CA PRO A 126 -7.91 12.54 -5.18
C PRO A 126 -8.64 11.85 -6.34
N LEU A 127 -7.94 11.06 -7.14
CA LEU A 127 -8.57 10.33 -8.25
C LEU A 127 -9.59 9.32 -7.72
N ALA A 128 -9.21 8.49 -6.75
CA ALA A 128 -10.14 7.51 -6.18
C ALA A 128 -11.37 8.17 -5.55
N ARG A 129 -11.19 9.29 -4.86
CA ARG A 129 -12.30 10.01 -4.25
C ARG A 129 -13.32 10.52 -5.25
N CYS A 130 -12.88 10.95 -6.44
CA CYS A 130 -13.82 11.39 -7.47
C CYS A 130 -14.51 10.20 -8.16
N LEU A 131 -13.92 9.00 -8.12
CA LEU A 131 -14.48 7.80 -8.72
C LEU A 131 -15.46 7.06 -7.81
N ILE A 132 -15.18 7.00 -6.50
CA ILE A 132 -15.97 6.19 -5.56
C ILE A 132 -17.44 6.63 -5.57
N LYS A 133 -18.34 5.66 -5.63
CA LYS A 133 -19.80 5.76 -5.75
C LYS A 133 -20.30 6.09 -7.15
N ALA A 134 -19.44 6.46 -8.09
CA ALA A 134 -19.83 6.59 -9.49
C ALA A 134 -20.02 5.22 -10.13
N ARG A 135 -20.60 5.19 -11.32
CA ARG A 135 -20.96 3.96 -12.04
C ARG A 135 -20.37 3.97 -13.45
N GLU A 136 -20.37 2.80 -14.09
CA GLU A 136 -20.01 2.73 -15.52
C GLU A 136 -20.88 3.70 -16.33
N GLY A 137 -20.23 4.38 -17.27
CA GLY A 137 -20.86 5.37 -18.12
C GLY A 137 -20.91 6.77 -17.52
N ASP A 138 -20.63 6.93 -16.24
CA ASP A 138 -20.60 8.23 -15.60
C ASP A 138 -19.37 9.03 -16.04
N GLU A 139 -19.51 10.34 -16.01
CA GLU A 139 -18.41 11.28 -16.15
C GLU A 139 -18.17 11.95 -14.80
N VAL A 140 -16.91 11.96 -14.36
CA VAL A 140 -16.52 12.58 -13.10
C VAL A 140 -15.46 13.65 -13.36
N SER A 141 -15.33 14.59 -12.43
CA SER A 141 -14.38 15.70 -12.57
C SER A 141 -13.30 15.60 -11.52
N LEU A 142 -12.05 15.66 -11.96
CA LEU A 142 -10.88 15.69 -11.11
C LEU A 142 -10.24 17.08 -11.16
N ASN A 143 -10.04 17.69 -10.00
CA ASN A 143 -9.31 18.95 -9.91
C ASN A 143 -7.80 18.64 -9.85
N THR A 144 -7.06 19.19 -10.83
CA THR A 144 -5.61 19.02 -10.91
C THR A 144 -4.94 20.40 -10.82
N PRO A 145 -3.62 20.47 -10.57
CA PRO A 145 -2.89 21.74 -10.63
C PRO A 145 -3.01 22.45 -11.99
N GLU A 146 -3.25 21.67 -13.04
CA GLU A 146 -3.41 22.20 -14.42
C GLU A 146 -4.85 22.58 -14.75
N GLY A 147 -5.77 22.40 -13.81
CA GLY A 147 -7.18 22.70 -13.97
C GLY A 147 -8.06 21.47 -13.80
N ARG A 148 -9.32 21.60 -14.17
CA ARG A 148 -10.30 20.53 -14.09
C ARG A 148 -10.15 19.55 -15.24
N GLU A 149 -10.14 18.26 -14.92
CA GLU A 149 -10.14 17.19 -15.92
C GLU A 149 -11.44 16.39 -15.80
N ASP A 150 -12.18 16.26 -16.91
CA ASP A 150 -13.35 15.39 -16.98
C ASP A 150 -12.91 14.00 -17.42
N ILE A 151 -13.36 12.98 -16.69
CA ILE A 151 -12.94 11.58 -16.86
C ILE A 151 -14.21 10.74 -17.04
N GLU A 152 -14.25 9.91 -18.10
CA GLU A 152 -15.35 8.97 -18.33
C GLU A 152 -15.00 7.60 -17.76
N ILE A 153 -15.96 6.99 -17.07
CA ILE A 153 -15.82 5.65 -16.52
C ILE A 153 -16.31 4.65 -17.57
N LEU A 154 -15.38 3.87 -18.13
CA LEU A 154 -15.67 2.92 -19.19
C LEU A 154 -16.09 1.55 -18.65
N GLU A 155 -15.43 1.06 -17.61
CA GLU A 155 -15.66 -0.27 -17.07
C GLU A 155 -15.34 -0.31 -15.58
N VAL A 156 -16.14 -1.05 -14.81
CA VAL A 156 -15.91 -1.33 -13.40
C VAL A 156 -15.91 -2.85 -13.21
N ALA A 157 -14.82 -3.38 -12.65
CA ALA A 157 -14.69 -4.80 -12.38
C ALA A 157 -14.21 -5.05 -10.96
N TYR A 158 -14.60 -6.16 -10.39
CA TYR A 158 -14.16 -6.63 -9.08
C TYR A 158 -13.45 -7.97 -9.27
N VAL A 159 -12.17 -7.88 -9.57
CA VAL A 159 -11.31 -9.04 -9.83
C VAL A 159 -10.16 -9.06 -8.85
N ARG A 160 -9.47 -10.18 -8.78
CA ARG A 160 -8.31 -10.33 -7.91
C ARG A 160 -7.27 -9.25 -8.21
N ILE A 161 -6.74 -8.64 -7.15
CA ILE A 161 -5.64 -7.68 -7.21
C ILE A 161 -4.45 -8.32 -6.50
N ASP A 162 -3.36 -8.52 -7.24
CA ASP A 162 -2.12 -9.12 -6.70
C ASP A 162 -1.11 -8.07 -6.26
#